data_a2e9854b70d9f1c1d48a37b5e4c17179
#
_entry.id   a2e9854b70d9f1c1d48a37b5e4c17179
#
_cell.length_a   1.000
_cell.length_b   1.000
_cell.length_c   1.000
_cell.angle_alpha   90.00
_cell.angle_beta   90.00
_cell.angle_gamma   90.00
#
_symmetry.space_group_name_H-M   'P 1'
#
loop_
_entity.id
_entity.type
_entity.pdbx_description
1 polymer ?
#
loop_
_entity_poly.entity_id
_entity_poly.type
_entity_poly.pdbx_seq_one_letter_code
_entity_poly.pdbx_strand_id
1 'polypeptide(L)'
;MIAHGFPRWLIDDTAGIGDARVFVAHMRTPRFVGELLPDAEADPSGVTFAAPLGQTLCRIIWFDETRFDAAEICESLAAAIRRHDVVRGG
;
A
#
# COMPACT_ATOMS: atom_id res chain seq x y z
N MET A 1 -23.45 -13.53 -6.58
CA MET A 1 -22.86 -13.24 -6.19
C MET A 1 -22.11 -12.96 -6.26
N ILE A 2 -21.73 -12.49 -6.01
CA ILE A 2 -20.92 -12.15 -6.02
C ILE A 2 -20.10 -12.22 -5.58
N ALA A 3 -19.83 -12.45 -5.50
CA ALA A 3 -18.89 -12.53 -4.78
C ALA A 3 -17.68 -12.09 -5.15
N HIS A 4 -17.37 -11.36 -5.06
CA HIS A 4 -16.29 -10.89 -5.49
C HIS A 4 -15.50 -10.72 -4.37
N GLY A 5 -14.77 -11.21 -3.97
CA GLY A 5 -13.90 -11.07 -2.92
C GLY A 5 -13.43 -9.67 -2.66
N PHE A 6 -12.60 -9.50 -1.69
CA PHE A 6 -12.04 -8.20 -1.40
C PHE A 6 -11.08 -7.76 -2.49
N PRO A 7 -10.92 -6.48 -2.71
CA PRO A 7 -9.90 -6.00 -3.61
C PRO A 7 -8.52 -6.44 -3.11
N ARG A 8 -7.57 -6.51 -4.01
CA ARG A 8 -6.22 -6.90 -3.66
C ARG A 8 -5.58 -5.92 -2.68
N TRP A 9 -5.87 -4.64 -2.83
CA TRP A 9 -5.30 -3.58 -1.99
C TRP A 9 -6.40 -2.78 -1.32
N LEU A 10 -6.21 -2.52 -0.04
CA LEU A 10 -7.06 -1.59 0.70
C LEU A 10 -6.20 -0.41 1.11
N ILE A 11 -6.66 0.78 0.80
CA ILE A 11 -5.96 2.01 1.13
C ILE A 11 -6.84 2.80 2.10
N ASP A 12 -6.33 3.01 3.29
CA ASP A 12 -7.04 3.74 4.32
C ASP A 12 -6.39 5.10 4.49
N ASP A 13 -7.06 6.10 3.98
CA ASP A 13 -6.59 7.47 4.03
C ASP A 13 -7.45 8.20 5.06
N THR A 14 -6.92 8.31 6.28
CA THR A 14 -7.62 8.95 7.37
C THR A 14 -7.24 10.43 7.50
N ALA A 15 -6.85 11.03 6.41
CA ALA A 15 -6.48 12.44 6.40
C ALA A 15 -7.61 13.29 6.94
N GLY A 16 -7.26 14.36 7.59
CA GLY A 16 -8.25 15.32 8.04
C GLY A 16 -8.36 15.44 9.54
N ILE A 17 -7.79 14.54 10.29
CA ILE A 17 -7.81 14.64 11.74
C ILE A 17 -6.41 14.34 12.24
N GLY A 18 -5.72 15.35 12.68
CA GLY A 18 -4.35 15.18 13.15
C GLY A 18 -3.42 14.79 12.03
N ASP A 19 -2.58 13.82 12.27
CA ASP A 19 -1.61 13.36 11.27
C ASP A 19 -2.30 12.67 10.12
N ALA A 20 -1.99 13.10 8.93
CA ALA A 20 -2.53 12.47 7.73
C ALA A 20 -1.71 11.22 7.44
N ARG A 21 -2.16 10.10 7.94
CA ARG A 21 -1.50 8.82 7.72
C ARG A 21 -2.27 8.00 6.70
N VAL A 22 -1.53 7.35 5.82
CA VAL A 22 -2.12 6.47 4.83
C VAL A 22 -1.60 5.06 5.07
N PHE A 23 -2.51 4.16 5.39
CA PHE A 23 -2.17 2.77 5.59
C PHE A 23 -2.64 1.97 4.38
N VAL A 24 -1.81 1.02 3.98
CA VAL A 24 -2.09 0.21 2.80
C VAL A 24 -1.99 -1.26 3.21
N ALA A 25 -3.03 -2.01 2.92
CA ALA A 25 -3.05 -3.44 3.22
C ALA A 25 -3.09 -4.24 1.92
N HIS A 26 -2.21 -5.24 1.84
CA HIS A 26 -2.20 -6.18 0.73
C HIS A 26 -3.00 -7.39 1.19
N MET A 27 -4.12 -7.63 0.53
CA MET A 27 -5.11 -8.60 0.99
C MET A 27 -4.94 -9.99 0.40
N ARG A 28 -3.93 -10.19 -0.44
CA ARG A 28 -3.61 -11.49 -1.00
C ARG A 28 -2.23 -11.92 -0.53
N THR A 29 -1.90 -13.17 -0.73
CA THR A 29 -0.59 -13.69 -0.34
C THR A 29 0.52 -13.05 -1.16
N PRO A 30 1.57 -12.51 -0.54
CA PRO A 30 1.75 -12.41 0.92
C PRO A 30 0.91 -11.27 1.51
N ARG A 31 0.23 -11.54 2.59
CA ARG A 31 -0.60 -10.51 3.22
C ARG A 31 0.25 -9.67 4.16
N PHE A 32 0.09 -8.37 4.06
CA PHE A 32 0.82 -7.44 4.91
C PHE A 32 0.09 -6.10 4.98
N VAL A 33 0.49 -5.29 5.93
CA VAL A 33 0.04 -3.91 6.01
C VAL A 33 1.27 -3.03 6.16
N GLY A 34 1.22 -1.85 5.57
CA GLY A 34 2.31 -0.90 5.67
C GLY A 34 1.79 0.53 5.70
N GLU A 35 2.70 1.45 5.85
CA GLU A 35 2.39 2.88 5.87
C GLU A 35 3.03 3.56 4.68
N LEU A 36 2.25 4.37 3.96
CA LEU A 36 2.71 5.08 2.78
C LEU A 36 3.19 6.46 3.20
N LEU A 37 4.47 6.72 2.99
CA LEU A 37 5.08 7.99 3.40
C LEU A 37 5.84 8.61 2.23
N PRO A 38 6.02 9.93 2.24
CA PRO A 38 6.92 10.56 1.27
C PRO A 38 8.31 9.96 1.40
N ASP A 39 9.02 9.88 0.29
CA ASP A 39 10.35 9.25 0.27
C ASP A 39 11.28 9.83 1.33
N ALA A 40 11.21 11.13 1.56
CA ALA A 40 12.07 11.78 2.53
C ALA A 40 11.79 11.36 3.97
N GLU A 41 10.60 10.85 4.23
CA GLU A 41 10.19 10.45 5.58
C GLU A 41 10.10 8.95 5.74
N ALA A 42 10.34 8.20 4.68
CA ALA A 42 10.21 6.76 4.73
C ALA A 42 11.28 6.13 5.60
N ASP A 43 10.87 5.14 6.36
CA ASP A 43 11.78 4.39 7.21
C ASP A 43 12.49 3.35 6.34
N PRO A 44 13.81 3.46 6.19
CA PRO A 44 14.54 2.53 5.32
C PRO A 44 14.80 1.17 5.92
N SER A 45 14.48 0.98 7.20
CA SER A 45 14.73 -0.31 7.83
C SER A 45 13.71 -1.34 7.36
N GLY A 46 14.18 -2.55 7.12
CA GLY A 46 13.33 -3.63 6.66
C GLY A 46 12.96 -3.51 5.20
N VAL A 47 11.91 -4.22 4.83
CA VAL A 47 11.43 -4.24 3.44
C VAL A 47 10.61 -3.01 3.16
N THR A 48 10.85 -2.40 2.00
CA THR A 48 10.05 -1.26 1.54
C THR A 48 9.66 -1.49 0.08
N PHE A 49 8.59 -0.84 -0.35
CA PHE A 49 8.15 -0.91 -1.74
C PHE A 49 8.01 0.50 -2.29
N ALA A 50 8.64 0.75 -3.43
CA ALA A 50 8.51 2.04 -4.08
C ALA A 50 7.08 2.25 -4.56
N ALA A 51 6.58 3.46 -4.41
CA ALA A 51 5.23 3.82 -4.82
C ALA A 51 5.30 5.07 -5.72
N PRO A 52 4.23 5.36 -6.48
CA PRO A 52 4.24 6.55 -7.33
C PRO A 52 4.19 7.83 -6.51
N LEU A 53 4.46 8.95 -7.20
CA LEU A 53 4.35 10.28 -6.63
C LEU A 53 5.33 10.53 -5.49
N GLY A 54 6.52 9.93 -5.58
CA GLY A 54 7.57 10.17 -4.60
C GLY A 54 7.26 9.62 -3.21
N GLN A 55 6.58 8.49 -3.19
CA GLN A 55 6.19 7.84 -1.93
C GLN A 55 6.82 6.47 -1.80
N THR A 56 6.86 5.98 -0.58
CA THR A 56 7.39 4.64 -0.28
C THR A 56 6.47 3.98 0.73
N LEU A 57 6.15 2.72 0.48
CA LEU A 57 5.42 1.91 1.43
C LEU A 57 6.44 1.26 2.36
N CYS A 58 6.36 1.55 3.64
CA CYS A 58 7.33 1.10 4.62
C CYS A 58 6.63 0.65 5.90
N ARG A 59 7.42 0.28 6.89
CA ARG A 59 6.89 -0.20 8.18
C ARG A 59 5.96 -1.38 7.96
N ILE A 60 6.44 -2.33 7.15
CA ILE A 60 5.62 -3.48 6.75
C ILE A 60 5.45 -4.45 7.90
N ILE A 61 4.20 -4.83 8.15
CA ILE A 61 3.87 -5.88 9.10
C ILE A 61 3.33 -7.05 8.30
N TRP A 62 4.04 -8.16 8.35
CA TRP A 62 3.71 -9.34 7.56
C TRP A 62 2.75 -10.26 8.32
N PHE A 63 1.75 -10.76 7.62
CA PHE A 63 0.85 -11.77 8.16
C PHE A 63 1.12 -13.14 7.57
N ASP A 64 1.80 -13.18 6.43
CA ASP A 64 2.21 -14.43 5.78
C ASP A 64 3.71 -14.43 5.57
N GLU A 65 4.33 -15.56 5.75
CA GLU A 65 5.74 -15.72 5.43
C GLU A 65 5.85 -16.46 4.10
N THR A 66 5.73 -15.75 3.03
CA THR A 66 5.70 -16.31 1.70
C THR A 66 6.67 -15.57 0.80
N ARG A 67 7.22 -16.25 -0.16
CA ARG A 67 8.04 -15.61 -1.16
C ARG A 67 7.19 -14.68 -2.01
N PHE A 68 7.78 -13.61 -2.44
CA PHE A 68 7.08 -12.66 -3.28
C PHE A 68 8.03 -12.03 -4.29
N ASP A 69 7.46 -11.50 -5.35
CA ASP A 69 8.20 -10.76 -6.37
C ASP A 69 8.03 -9.27 -6.08
N ALA A 70 9.08 -8.63 -5.61
CA ALA A 70 9.02 -7.22 -5.23
C ALA A 70 8.61 -6.32 -6.39
N ALA A 71 9.09 -6.62 -7.59
CA ALA A 71 8.73 -5.81 -8.76
C ALA A 71 7.23 -5.91 -9.06
N GLU A 72 6.68 -7.10 -8.96
CA GLU A 72 5.25 -7.31 -9.20
C GLU A 72 4.41 -6.60 -8.13
N ILE A 73 4.84 -6.67 -6.88
CA ILE A 73 4.16 -5.98 -5.79
C ILE A 73 4.17 -4.47 -6.05
N CYS A 74 5.30 -3.91 -6.45
CA CYS A 74 5.41 -2.48 -6.73
C CYS A 74 4.51 -2.05 -7.89
N GLU A 75 4.47 -2.84 -8.96
CA GLU A 75 3.61 -2.52 -10.10
C GLU A 75 2.13 -2.53 -9.70
N SER A 76 1.74 -3.55 -8.95
CA SER A 76 0.37 -3.69 -8.50
C SER A 76 -0.02 -2.56 -7.54
N LEU A 77 0.89 -2.20 -6.64
CA LEU A 77 0.67 -1.10 -5.71
C LEU A 77 0.51 0.22 -6.46
N ALA A 78 1.35 0.47 -7.45
CA ALA A 78 1.27 1.69 -8.25
C ALA A 78 -0.09 1.81 -8.94
N ALA A 79 -0.56 0.71 -9.52
CA ALA A 79 -1.87 0.70 -10.18
C ALA A 79 -2.99 0.97 -9.18
N ALA A 80 -2.90 0.40 -7.99
CA ALA A 80 -3.92 0.58 -6.96
C ALA A 80 -3.97 2.03 -6.48
N ILE A 81 -2.81 2.65 -6.30
CA ILE A 81 -2.74 4.02 -5.84
C ILE A 81 -3.31 4.97 -6.90
N ARG A 82 -2.97 4.76 -8.15
CA ARG A 82 -3.51 5.59 -9.23
C ARG A 82 -5.02 5.48 -9.32
N ARG A 83 -5.55 4.28 -9.18
CA ARG A 83 -6.99 4.07 -9.21
C ARG A 83 -7.66 4.76 -8.03
N HIS A 84 -7.06 4.66 -6.86
CA HIS A 84 -7.58 5.29 -5.65
C HIS A 84 -7.66 6.82 -5.83
N ASP A 85 -6.61 7.42 -6.39
CA ASP A 85 -6.59 8.86 -6.61
C ASP A 85 -7.67 9.30 -7.59
N VAL A 86 -7.87 8.54 -8.65
CA VAL A 86 -8.90 8.86 -9.63
C VAL A 86 -10.28 8.82 -8.99
N VAL A 87 -10.57 7.76 -8.26
CA VAL A 87 -11.89 7.61 -7.64
C VAL A 87 -12.14 8.70 -6.60
N ARG A 88 -11.11 9.06 -5.89
CA ARG A 88 -11.26 9.98 -4.78
C ARG A 88 -11.25 11.43 -5.21
N GLY A 89 -10.36 11.78 -6.08
CA GLY A 89 -10.15 13.16 -6.38
C GLY A 89 -10.79 13.61 -7.64
N GLY A 90 -10.93 12.69 -8.39
CA GLY A 90 -11.41 13.08 -9.67
C GLY A 90 -10.59 14.18 -10.22
#